data_93cb7bc936dfe838baff38a4c5f894c7
#
_entry.id   93cb7bc936dfe838baff38a4c5f894c7
#
_cell.length_a   1.000
_cell.length_b   1.000
_cell.length_c   1.000
_cell.angle_alpha   90.00
_cell.angle_beta   90.00
_cell.angle_gamma   90.00
#
_symmetry.space_group_name_H-M   'P 1'
#
loop_
_entity.id
_entity.type
_entity.pdbx_description
1 polymer ?
#
loop_
_entity_poly.entity_id
_entity_poly.type
_entity_poly.pdbx_seq_one_letter_code
_entity_poly.pdbx_strand_id
1 'polypeptide(L)'
;AEAVQVFDAFLTELSTNRIPTFIISGNHDSAERLAFGSSLMGKSGIYFSKVYNGTIEKIPLQDAYGTVWIHLLPFLRPAVVRHALPERAEEVMCTADAVRIALEQDLVDEQDRNVILAHQFVTGAKRCDAEELQVGDLDQIPAELFEKFDYAALGHIHSPQKVERDTVRYCGSPLKYSFSEAGQE
;
A
#
# COMPACT_ATOMS: atom_id res chain seq x y z
N ALA A 1 0.98 24.27 -2.91
CA ALA A 1 1.67 24.81 -1.72
C ALA A 1 0.89 24.46 -0.45
N GLU A 2 -0.42 24.73 -0.37
CA GLU A 2 -1.24 24.54 0.83
C GLU A 2 -1.34 23.06 1.25
N ALA A 3 -1.66 22.14 0.34
CA ALA A 3 -1.74 20.72 0.63
C ALA A 3 -0.42 20.16 1.19
N VAL A 4 0.72 20.62 0.68
CA VAL A 4 2.04 20.23 1.19
C VAL A 4 2.24 20.72 2.64
N GLN A 5 1.79 21.94 2.96
CA GLN A 5 1.88 22.48 4.32
C GLN A 5 0.99 21.70 5.31
N VAL A 6 -0.23 21.32 4.89
CA VAL A 6 -1.13 20.51 5.70
C VAL A 6 -0.52 19.14 5.97
N PHE A 7 0.04 18.51 4.93
CA PHE A 7 0.68 17.20 5.06
C PHE A 7 1.93 17.25 5.97
N ASP A 8 2.77 18.28 5.81
CA ASP A 8 3.94 18.52 6.67
C ASP A 8 3.53 18.71 8.14
N ALA A 9 2.51 19.52 8.40
CA ALA A 9 1.98 19.72 9.75
C ALA A 9 1.43 18.42 10.35
N PHE A 10 0.72 17.61 9.56
CA PHE A 10 0.20 16.31 9.98
C PHE A 10 1.33 15.35 10.36
N LEU A 11 2.36 15.21 9.51
CA LEU A 11 3.50 14.35 9.80
C LEU A 11 4.29 14.84 11.03
N THR A 12 4.43 16.15 11.19
CA THR A 12 5.08 16.76 12.34
C THR A 12 4.34 16.41 13.64
N GLU A 13 3.01 16.48 13.62
CA GLU A 13 2.18 16.13 14.78
C GLU A 13 2.30 14.64 15.14
N LEU A 14 2.26 13.75 14.15
CA LEU A 14 2.46 12.31 14.37
C LEU A 14 3.83 12.01 14.97
N SER A 15 4.89 12.61 14.41
CA SER A 15 6.25 12.45 14.90
C SER A 15 6.43 13.00 16.33
N THR A 16 5.86 14.17 16.63
CA THR A 16 5.90 14.78 17.96
C THR A 16 5.24 13.89 19.01
N ASN A 17 4.13 13.26 18.64
CA ASN A 17 3.44 12.31 19.51
C ASN A 17 4.06 10.89 19.49
N ARG A 18 5.16 10.69 18.77
CA ARG A 18 5.87 9.41 18.64
C ARG A 18 4.99 8.28 18.13
N ILE A 19 4.09 8.58 17.19
CA ILE A 19 3.22 7.61 16.55
C ILE A 19 3.96 7.06 15.32
N PRO A 20 4.40 5.78 15.33
CA PRO A 20 5.01 5.17 14.15
C PRO A 20 4.04 5.22 12.98
N THR A 21 4.47 5.82 11.88
CA THR A 21 3.60 6.11 10.75
C THR A 21 4.20 5.49 9.48
N PHE A 22 3.37 4.75 8.74
CA PHE A 22 3.79 4.03 7.54
C PHE A 22 3.01 4.55 6.34
N ILE A 23 3.72 4.95 5.30
CA ILE A 23 3.15 5.63 4.13
C ILE A 23 3.66 4.94 2.87
N ILE A 24 2.75 4.59 1.99
CA ILE A 24 3.05 4.05 0.66
C ILE A 24 2.56 5.01 -0.42
N SER A 25 3.15 4.94 -1.60
CA SER A 25 2.64 5.69 -2.76
C SER A 25 1.42 5.00 -3.36
N GLY A 26 0.42 5.79 -3.72
CA GLY A 26 -0.73 5.39 -4.52
C GLY A 26 -0.51 5.62 -6.02
N ASN A 27 -1.57 5.35 -6.81
CA ASN A 27 -1.54 5.47 -8.28
C ASN A 27 -1.45 6.91 -8.79
N HIS A 28 -1.81 7.90 -7.97
CA HIS A 28 -1.71 9.34 -8.26
C HIS A 28 -0.41 9.98 -7.77
N ASP A 29 0.43 9.23 -7.04
CA ASP A 29 1.66 9.74 -6.46
C ASP A 29 2.87 9.51 -7.37
N SER A 30 3.90 10.35 -7.19
CA SER A 30 5.26 10.02 -7.64
C SER A 30 5.99 9.29 -6.51
N ALA A 31 6.26 8.00 -6.71
CA ALA A 31 6.99 7.18 -5.74
C ALA A 31 8.37 7.77 -5.43
N GLU A 32 9.06 8.36 -6.43
CA GLU A 32 10.37 8.99 -6.26
C GLU A 32 10.30 10.23 -5.35
N ARG A 33 9.25 11.05 -5.50
CA ARG A 33 9.07 12.25 -4.67
C ARG A 33 8.72 11.89 -3.23
N LEU A 34 7.88 10.87 -3.02
CA LEU A 34 7.55 10.38 -1.68
C LEU A 34 8.75 9.71 -1.00
N ALA A 35 9.56 8.96 -1.76
CA ALA A 35 10.76 8.32 -1.24
C ALA A 35 11.88 9.31 -0.90
N PHE A 36 11.79 10.57 -1.39
CA PHE A 36 12.80 11.59 -1.10
C PHE A 36 12.87 11.89 0.40
N GLY A 37 14.05 11.72 0.98
CA GLY A 37 14.27 11.96 2.40
C GLY A 37 13.73 10.87 3.34
N SER A 38 13.19 9.76 2.83
CA SER A 38 12.61 8.68 3.62
C SER A 38 13.54 8.14 4.72
N SER A 39 14.83 7.99 4.41
CA SER A 39 15.84 7.53 5.40
C SER A 39 16.05 8.52 6.55
N LEU A 40 15.86 9.82 6.31
CA LEU A 40 15.92 10.83 7.35
C LEU A 40 14.65 10.82 8.21
N MET A 41 13.49 10.76 7.57
CA MET A 41 12.18 10.75 8.23
C MET A 41 11.96 9.47 9.05
N GLY A 42 12.52 8.33 8.62
CA GLY A 42 12.49 7.07 9.36
C GLY A 42 13.10 7.18 10.76
N LYS A 43 14.09 8.07 10.97
CA LYS A 43 14.66 8.35 12.30
C LYS A 43 13.67 9.05 13.24
N SER A 44 12.63 9.68 12.68
CA SER A 44 11.55 10.35 13.42
C SER A 44 10.29 9.48 13.50
N GLY A 45 10.37 8.20 13.14
CA GLY A 45 9.23 7.27 13.17
C GLY A 45 8.26 7.40 11.99
N ILE A 46 8.63 8.15 10.95
CA ILE A 46 7.82 8.29 9.72
C ILE A 46 8.49 7.50 8.61
N TYR A 47 7.87 6.41 8.18
CA TYR A 47 8.42 5.46 7.22
C TYR A 47 7.67 5.57 5.89
N PHE A 48 8.39 5.92 4.82
CA PHE A 48 7.85 5.94 3.46
C PHE A 48 8.33 4.73 2.68
N SER A 49 7.45 4.13 1.88
CA SER A 49 7.87 3.13 0.92
C SER A 49 8.91 3.70 -0.04
N LYS A 50 9.93 2.92 -0.36
CA LYS A 50 10.86 3.24 -1.43
C LYS A 50 10.22 3.00 -2.80
N VAL A 51 10.87 3.51 -3.84
CA VAL A 51 10.58 3.07 -5.21
C VAL A 51 10.89 1.58 -5.30
N TYR A 52 9.94 0.81 -5.84
CA TYR A 52 10.13 -0.63 -5.99
C TYR A 52 11.32 -0.94 -6.91
N ASN A 53 12.23 -1.74 -6.40
CA ASN A 53 13.48 -2.13 -7.07
C ASN A 53 13.70 -3.66 -7.07
N GLY A 54 12.63 -4.43 -6.92
CA GLY A 54 12.66 -5.89 -6.80
C GLY A 54 12.42 -6.39 -5.38
N THR A 55 12.39 -5.51 -4.37
CA THR A 55 12.14 -5.88 -2.98
C THR A 55 11.09 -4.98 -2.33
N ILE A 56 10.33 -5.54 -1.39
CA ILE A 56 9.39 -4.81 -0.53
C ILE A 56 10.12 -4.42 0.75
N GLU A 57 10.01 -3.15 1.15
CA GLU A 57 10.61 -2.69 2.41
C GLU A 57 9.81 -3.20 3.59
N LYS A 58 10.51 -3.73 4.60
CA LYS A 58 9.91 -4.25 5.84
C LYS A 58 10.44 -3.49 7.04
N ILE A 59 9.54 -3.06 7.91
CA ILE A 59 9.85 -2.33 9.15
C ILE A 59 9.39 -3.16 10.34
N PRO A 60 10.28 -3.55 11.27
CA PRO A 60 9.88 -4.29 12.46
C PRO A 60 9.33 -3.33 13.52
N LEU A 61 8.21 -3.71 14.11
CA LEU A 61 7.71 -3.20 15.37
C LEU A 61 7.80 -4.28 16.44
N GLN A 62 7.99 -3.87 17.69
CA GLN A 62 8.05 -4.78 18.84
C GLN A 62 6.95 -4.44 19.84
N ASP A 63 6.26 -5.47 20.32
CA ASP A 63 5.35 -5.36 21.44
C ASP A 63 5.55 -6.52 22.46
N ALA A 64 4.65 -6.65 23.41
CA ALA A 64 4.74 -7.68 24.45
C ALA A 64 4.59 -9.12 23.90
N TYR A 65 4.13 -9.28 22.66
CA TYR A 65 3.86 -10.57 22.02
C TYR A 65 4.89 -10.93 20.93
N GLY A 66 5.92 -10.09 20.71
CA GLY A 66 6.99 -10.34 19.74
C GLY A 66 6.99 -9.32 18.59
N THR A 67 7.57 -9.72 17.47
CA THR A 67 7.71 -8.86 16.29
C THR A 67 6.42 -8.77 15.48
N VAL A 68 6.15 -7.55 14.97
CA VAL A 68 5.19 -7.30 13.90
C VAL A 68 5.96 -6.68 12.73
N TRP A 69 6.01 -7.36 11.61
CA TRP A 69 6.61 -6.83 10.39
C TRP A 69 5.57 -6.03 9.60
N ILE A 70 5.91 -4.80 9.28
CA ILE A 70 5.10 -3.92 8.43
C ILE A 70 5.75 -3.89 7.04
N HIS A 71 5.08 -4.49 6.06
CA HIS A 71 5.51 -4.56 4.67
C HIS A 71 4.92 -3.40 3.89
N LEU A 72 5.76 -2.60 3.21
CA LEU A 72 5.35 -1.41 2.49
C LEU A 72 5.36 -1.67 0.99
N LEU A 73 4.23 -2.12 0.45
CA LEU A 73 4.05 -2.34 -0.99
C LEU A 73 3.53 -1.06 -1.65
N PRO A 74 4.37 -0.30 -2.39
CA PRO A 74 3.90 0.86 -3.14
C PRO A 74 2.95 0.42 -4.25
N PHE A 75 2.21 1.37 -4.85
CA PHE A 75 1.45 1.08 -6.05
C PHE A 75 2.35 0.54 -7.16
N LEU A 76 2.03 -0.63 -7.67
CA LEU A 76 2.79 -1.29 -8.73
C LEU A 76 2.03 -1.29 -10.04
N ARG A 77 2.75 -0.90 -11.10
CA ARG A 77 2.36 -1.13 -12.50
C ARG A 77 3.24 -2.22 -13.10
N PRO A 78 2.76 -3.00 -14.07
CA PRO A 78 3.55 -4.03 -14.74
C PRO A 78 4.92 -3.55 -15.22
N ALA A 79 4.99 -2.34 -15.78
CA ALA A 79 6.24 -1.76 -16.29
C ALA A 79 7.31 -1.57 -15.20
N VAL A 80 6.90 -1.23 -13.97
CA VAL A 80 7.82 -1.04 -12.83
C VAL A 80 8.47 -2.37 -12.45
N VAL A 81 7.66 -3.43 -12.38
CA VAL A 81 8.16 -4.76 -11.99
C VAL A 81 9.02 -5.37 -13.09
N ARG A 82 8.64 -5.23 -14.36
CA ARG A 82 9.50 -5.65 -15.51
C ARG A 82 10.86 -4.95 -15.49
N HIS A 83 10.89 -3.68 -15.13
CA HIS A 83 12.14 -2.93 -15.04
C HIS A 83 12.99 -3.36 -13.84
N ALA A 84 12.37 -3.60 -12.71
CA ALA A 84 13.05 -4.00 -11.47
C ALA A 84 13.57 -5.46 -11.50
N LEU A 85 12.86 -6.33 -12.21
CA LEU A 85 13.14 -7.77 -12.32
C LEU A 85 13.16 -8.20 -13.79
N PRO A 86 14.18 -7.79 -14.57
CA PRO A 86 14.24 -8.05 -16.02
C PRO A 86 14.26 -9.53 -16.36
N GLU A 87 14.79 -10.39 -15.48
CA GLU A 87 14.81 -11.84 -15.63
C GLU A 87 13.42 -12.49 -15.53
N ARG A 88 12.44 -11.77 -14.95
CA ARG A 88 11.04 -12.21 -14.83
C ARG A 88 10.08 -11.37 -15.68
N ALA A 89 10.61 -10.48 -16.52
CA ALA A 89 9.78 -9.52 -17.27
C ALA A 89 8.72 -10.18 -18.15
N GLU A 90 9.01 -11.35 -18.74
CA GLU A 90 8.07 -12.09 -19.58
C GLU A 90 6.90 -12.71 -18.79
N GLU A 91 7.03 -12.88 -17.48
CA GLU A 91 5.97 -13.40 -16.61
C GLU A 91 4.95 -12.31 -16.23
N VAL A 92 5.29 -11.03 -16.43
CA VAL A 92 4.47 -9.89 -16.00
C VAL A 92 3.57 -9.45 -17.15
N MET A 93 2.38 -10.01 -17.26
CA MET A 93 1.41 -9.68 -18.30
C MET A 93 0.41 -8.61 -17.86
N CYS A 94 0.04 -8.60 -16.56
CA CYS A 94 -0.96 -7.73 -15.97
C CYS A 94 -0.55 -7.26 -14.56
N THR A 95 -1.37 -6.45 -13.92
CA THR A 95 -1.13 -5.95 -12.56
C THR A 95 -1.13 -7.09 -11.52
N ALA A 96 -1.98 -8.08 -11.69
CA ALA A 96 -1.99 -9.25 -10.79
C ALA A 96 -0.66 -10.01 -10.82
N ASP A 97 -0.06 -10.21 -12.01
CA ASP A 97 1.26 -10.84 -12.14
C ASP A 97 2.35 -9.98 -11.48
N ALA A 98 2.31 -8.67 -11.68
CA ALA A 98 3.27 -7.76 -11.11
C ALA A 98 3.26 -7.84 -9.57
N VAL A 99 2.08 -7.78 -8.95
CA VAL A 99 1.92 -7.86 -7.50
C VAL A 99 2.30 -9.26 -7.00
N ARG A 100 1.85 -10.33 -7.66
CA ARG A 100 2.22 -11.72 -7.32
C ARG A 100 3.73 -11.90 -7.29
N ILE A 101 4.42 -11.47 -8.34
CA ILE A 101 5.88 -11.58 -8.45
C ILE A 101 6.58 -10.77 -7.36
N ALA A 102 6.12 -9.55 -7.08
CA ALA A 102 6.67 -8.73 -6.00
C ALA A 102 6.50 -9.40 -4.63
N LEU A 103 5.34 -10.02 -4.38
CA LEU A 103 5.05 -10.72 -3.13
C LEU A 103 5.83 -12.04 -3.01
N GLU A 104 6.11 -12.74 -4.12
CA GLU A 104 6.96 -13.94 -4.12
C GLU A 104 8.41 -13.63 -3.70
N GLN A 105 8.91 -12.42 -4.02
CA GLN A 105 10.24 -11.98 -3.57
C GLN A 105 10.26 -11.59 -2.08
N ASP A 106 9.10 -11.34 -1.49
CA ASP A 106 8.98 -10.93 -0.10
C ASP A 106 8.93 -12.17 0.82
N LEU A 107 10.05 -12.42 1.47
CA LEU A 107 10.16 -13.52 2.45
C LEU A 107 9.41 -13.14 3.73
N VAL A 108 8.32 -13.83 3.98
CA VAL A 108 7.50 -13.70 5.19
C VAL A 108 7.90 -14.80 6.17
N ASP A 109 8.21 -14.43 7.42
CA ASP A 109 8.37 -15.38 8.49
C ASP A 109 6.99 -15.64 9.14
N GLU A 110 6.45 -16.83 8.93
CA GLU A 110 5.13 -17.22 9.46
C GLU A 110 5.09 -17.35 10.99
N GLN A 111 6.23 -17.35 11.68
CA GLN A 111 6.30 -17.35 13.14
C GLN A 111 6.09 -15.95 13.73
N ASP A 112 6.35 -14.92 12.96
CA ASP A 112 6.10 -13.52 13.31
C ASP A 112 4.76 -13.06 12.75
N ARG A 113 4.24 -11.94 13.27
CA ARG A 113 3.05 -11.29 12.73
C ARG A 113 3.43 -10.40 11.56
N ASN A 114 2.67 -10.48 10.48
CA ASN A 114 2.95 -9.79 9.23
C ASN A 114 1.76 -8.95 8.78
N VAL A 115 1.97 -7.65 8.66
CA VAL A 115 0.98 -6.69 8.16
C VAL A 115 1.49 -6.09 6.87
N ILE A 116 0.69 -6.11 5.81
CA ILE A 116 1.04 -5.45 4.56
C ILE A 116 0.18 -4.21 4.34
N LEU A 117 0.83 -3.11 3.93
CA LEU A 117 0.18 -1.95 3.33
C LEU A 117 0.27 -2.08 1.80
N ALA A 118 -0.85 -1.96 1.11
CA ALA A 118 -0.90 -2.01 -0.34
C ALA A 118 -1.91 -1.00 -0.90
N HIS A 119 -1.64 -0.46 -2.08
CA HIS A 119 -2.55 0.45 -2.78
C HIS A 119 -2.91 -0.17 -4.13
N GLN A 120 -3.89 -1.08 -4.10
CA GLN A 120 -4.27 -1.88 -5.28
C GLN A 120 -5.79 -2.09 -5.30
N PHE A 121 -6.34 -2.32 -6.51
CA PHE A 121 -7.72 -2.71 -6.64
C PHE A 121 -7.85 -4.24 -6.50
N VAL A 122 -8.44 -4.67 -5.39
CA VAL A 122 -8.66 -6.10 -5.11
C VAL A 122 -10.03 -6.54 -5.64
N THR A 123 -10.07 -7.66 -6.36
CA THR A 123 -11.29 -8.23 -6.92
C THR A 123 -12.34 -8.44 -5.83
N GLY A 124 -13.60 -8.08 -6.14
CA GLY A 124 -14.70 -8.17 -5.19
C GLY A 124 -14.94 -6.89 -4.37
N ALA A 125 -14.02 -5.92 -4.38
CA ALA A 125 -14.26 -4.62 -3.78
C ALA A 125 -15.32 -3.81 -4.56
N LYS A 126 -16.20 -3.12 -3.84
CA LYS A 126 -17.18 -2.20 -4.41
C LYS A 126 -16.55 -0.83 -4.61
N ARG A 127 -16.66 -0.30 -5.81
CA ARG A 127 -16.16 1.02 -6.22
C ARG A 127 -17.22 2.11 -6.07
N CYS A 128 -16.77 3.35 -5.98
CA CYS A 128 -17.57 4.56 -6.19
C CYS A 128 -17.21 5.23 -7.53
N ASP A 129 -17.98 6.27 -7.91
CA ASP A 129 -17.80 6.96 -9.20
C ASP A 129 -16.50 7.79 -9.30
N ALA A 130 -15.85 8.06 -8.17
CA ALA A 130 -14.60 8.85 -8.12
C ALA A 130 -13.35 8.02 -8.47
N GLU A 131 -13.46 6.69 -8.48
CA GLU A 131 -12.33 5.80 -8.74
C GLU A 131 -12.16 5.59 -10.24
N GLU A 132 -11.01 5.99 -10.78
CA GLU A 132 -10.73 5.91 -12.21
C GLU A 132 -10.80 4.47 -12.73
N LEU A 133 -11.57 4.29 -13.80
CA LEU A 133 -11.57 3.07 -14.61
C LEU A 133 -10.38 3.11 -15.58
N GLN A 134 -9.38 2.28 -15.36
CA GLN A 134 -8.54 1.89 -16.49
C GLN A 134 -9.31 0.87 -17.35
N VAL A 135 -9.24 1.03 -18.65
CA VAL A 135 -10.02 0.27 -19.62
C VAL A 135 -9.70 -1.22 -19.51
N GLY A 136 -10.67 -2.00 -19.09
CA GLY A 136 -10.58 -3.45 -18.87
C GLY A 136 -10.17 -3.81 -17.43
N ASP A 137 -10.70 -4.91 -16.91
CA ASP A 137 -10.44 -5.45 -15.55
C ASP A 137 -9.00 -5.91 -15.30
N LEU A 138 -8.03 -5.42 -16.10
CA LEU A 138 -6.61 -5.80 -16.07
C LEU A 138 -5.85 -5.30 -14.83
N ASP A 139 -6.43 -4.37 -14.09
CA ASP A 139 -5.80 -3.78 -12.90
C ASP A 139 -6.26 -4.41 -11.58
N GLN A 140 -7.18 -5.38 -11.65
CA GLN A 140 -7.64 -6.08 -10.45
C GLN A 140 -6.65 -7.17 -10.05
N ILE A 141 -6.48 -7.34 -8.73
CA ILE A 141 -5.67 -8.41 -8.16
C ILE A 141 -6.53 -9.30 -7.25
N PRO A 142 -6.30 -10.61 -7.21
CA PRO A 142 -7.03 -11.49 -6.32
C PRO A 142 -6.63 -11.28 -4.85
N ALA A 143 -7.60 -11.41 -3.93
CA ALA A 143 -7.39 -11.23 -2.49
C ALA A 143 -6.46 -12.31 -1.90
N GLU A 144 -6.40 -13.48 -2.52
CA GLU A 144 -5.56 -14.62 -2.14
C GLU A 144 -4.07 -14.27 -2.13
N LEU A 145 -3.64 -13.24 -2.89
CA LEU A 145 -2.25 -12.76 -2.87
C LEU A 145 -1.81 -12.29 -1.48
N PHE A 146 -2.76 -11.96 -0.61
CA PHE A 146 -2.49 -11.50 0.75
C PHE A 146 -2.63 -12.59 1.81
N GLU A 147 -2.84 -13.87 1.44
CA GLU A 147 -3.10 -14.95 2.40
C GLU A 147 -1.97 -15.15 3.42
N LYS A 148 -0.72 -14.93 3.02
CA LYS A 148 0.44 -15.06 3.89
C LYS A 148 0.60 -13.96 4.95
N PHE A 149 -0.27 -12.93 4.91
CA PHE A 149 -0.25 -11.82 5.86
C PHE A 149 -1.41 -11.96 6.86
N ASP A 150 -1.15 -11.61 8.13
CA ASP A 150 -2.18 -11.58 9.17
C ASP A 150 -3.19 -10.46 8.92
N TYR A 151 -2.73 -9.35 8.34
CA TYR A 151 -3.59 -8.22 7.98
C TYR A 151 -3.09 -7.52 6.73
N ALA A 152 -4.00 -7.18 5.82
CA ALA A 152 -3.75 -6.34 4.66
C ALA A 152 -4.51 -5.02 4.79
N ALA A 153 -3.77 -3.94 5.02
CA ALA A 153 -4.28 -2.57 5.03
C ALA A 153 -4.26 -2.00 3.61
N LEU A 154 -5.44 -1.88 3.01
CA LEU A 154 -5.59 -1.51 1.61
C LEU A 154 -5.99 -0.04 1.45
N GLY A 155 -5.36 0.64 0.49
CA GLY A 155 -5.79 1.90 -0.10
C GLY A 155 -6.26 1.70 -1.54
N HIS A 156 -6.70 2.76 -2.20
CA HIS A 156 -7.25 2.87 -3.54
C HIS A 156 -8.77 3.02 -3.55
N ILE A 157 -9.50 2.17 -2.88
CA ILE A 157 -10.97 2.24 -2.80
C ILE A 157 -11.38 3.20 -1.69
N HIS A 158 -12.26 4.16 -2.02
CA HIS A 158 -12.66 5.24 -1.11
C HIS A 158 -13.72 4.80 -0.09
N SER A 159 -14.39 3.67 -0.31
CA SER A 159 -15.39 3.14 0.60
C SER A 159 -14.78 2.16 1.60
N PRO A 160 -14.96 2.38 2.94
CA PRO A 160 -14.50 1.44 3.94
C PRO A 160 -15.18 0.08 3.76
N GLN A 161 -14.40 -0.97 3.55
CA GLN A 161 -14.95 -2.30 3.35
C GLN A 161 -13.92 -3.40 3.56
N LYS A 162 -14.40 -4.60 3.84
CA LYS A 162 -13.60 -5.83 3.77
C LYS A 162 -13.73 -6.47 2.39
N VAL A 163 -12.72 -7.22 1.99
CA VAL A 163 -12.74 -8.03 0.78
C VAL A 163 -12.45 -9.47 1.15
N GLU A 164 -13.42 -10.36 0.89
CA GLU A 164 -13.42 -11.80 1.20
C GLU A 164 -13.27 -12.11 2.69
N ARG A 165 -12.15 -11.75 3.33
CA ARG A 165 -11.90 -12.01 4.75
C ARG A 165 -11.80 -10.72 5.57
N ASP A 166 -12.06 -10.80 6.86
CA ASP A 166 -12.08 -9.64 7.76
C ASP A 166 -10.72 -8.95 7.91
N THR A 167 -9.65 -9.62 7.57
CA THR A 167 -8.27 -9.12 7.69
C THR A 167 -7.73 -8.50 6.40
N VAL A 168 -8.52 -8.45 5.31
CA VAL A 168 -8.20 -7.73 4.07
C VAL A 168 -9.16 -6.56 3.93
N ARG A 169 -8.70 -5.34 4.22
CA ARG A 169 -9.59 -4.20 4.40
C ARG A 169 -9.10 -2.93 3.73
N TYR A 170 -10.05 -2.24 3.09
CA TYR A 170 -9.94 -0.84 2.75
C TYR A 170 -10.41 0.02 3.93
N CYS A 171 -9.63 1.02 4.33
CA CYS A 171 -10.04 2.00 5.32
C CYS A 171 -10.98 3.07 4.74
N GLY A 172 -11.02 3.20 3.42
CA GLY A 172 -11.68 4.30 2.73
C GLY A 172 -10.84 5.58 2.73
N SER A 173 -11.41 6.64 2.18
CA SER A 173 -10.77 7.95 2.17
C SER A 173 -11.27 8.82 3.34
N PRO A 174 -10.42 9.70 3.90
CA PRO A 174 -10.82 10.61 4.99
C PRO A 174 -11.75 11.73 4.50
N LEU A 175 -11.78 12.00 3.20
CA LEU A 175 -12.62 13.01 2.55
C LEU A 175 -13.47 12.36 1.47
N LYS A 176 -14.63 12.95 1.22
CA LYS A 176 -15.54 12.52 0.15
C LYS A 176 -15.16 13.21 -1.15
N TYR A 177 -14.81 12.44 -2.16
CA TYR A 177 -14.35 12.94 -3.47
C TYR A 177 -15.46 12.95 -4.54
N SER A 178 -16.57 12.24 -4.29
CA SER A 178 -17.72 12.22 -5.18
C SER A 178 -19.05 12.26 -4.43
N PHE A 179 -20.11 12.62 -5.14
CA PHE A 179 -21.50 12.61 -4.61
C PHE A 179 -21.96 11.21 -4.23
N SER A 180 -21.45 10.17 -4.88
CA SER A 180 -21.74 8.76 -4.54
C SER A 180 -21.24 8.37 -3.15
N GLU A 181 -20.26 9.11 -2.62
CA GLU A 181 -19.69 8.90 -1.29
C GLU A 181 -20.43 9.68 -0.18
N ALA A 182 -21.46 10.49 -0.53
CA ALA A 182 -22.14 11.36 0.43
C ALA A 182 -22.74 10.62 1.63
N GLY A 183 -23.15 9.36 1.44
CA GLY A 183 -23.72 8.51 2.48
C GLY A 183 -22.71 7.63 3.25
N GLN A 184 -21.41 7.76 2.98
CA GLN A 184 -20.37 7.04 3.71
C GLN A 184 -20.13 7.71 5.08
N GLU A 185 -20.06 6.90 6.13
CA GLU A 185 -19.77 7.32 7.52
C GLU A 185 -18.29 7.08 7.87
#